data_6a161edd5438ae1af7085b0ad562f791
#
_entry.id   6a161edd5438ae1af7085b0ad562f791
#
_cell.length_a   1.000
_cell.length_b   1.000
_cell.length_c   1.000
_cell.angle_alpha   90.00
_cell.angle_beta   90.00
_cell.angle_gamma   90.00
#
_symmetry.space_group_name_H-M   'P 1'
#
loop_
_entity.id
_entity.type
_entity.pdbx_description
1 polymer ?
#
loop_
_entity_poly.entity_id
_entity_poly.type
_entity_poly.pdbx_seq_one_letter_code
_entity_poly.pdbx_strand_id
1 'polypeptide(L)'
;MTAPLTPPHQPPHDDPWQTPPAGESPFYGAEAEKGPDMKTEVRQAVVVMVAVAVLGLALGLLWLWLAPRTPLISDETAVFLKDTEGEEAIAADGTFLLLALAFGAVSAVLVFLFRRRGGIALVAGLALGGLLGAVVAWRVGVWFGPEADVVAHARAVGKGVTFAAPLQLNAKGALLAWPIAAMVVHLALTALFGPRDPEPRWDDWGPSPYGPAPEDATPDRP
;
A
#
# COMPACT_ATOMS: atom_id res chain seq x y z
N MET A 1 -21.76 14.38 -83.68
CA MET A 1 -20.65 14.36 -82.69
C MET A 1 -21.21 14.97 -81.42
N THR A 2 -21.63 14.11 -80.49
CA THR A 2 -22.17 14.52 -79.18
C THR A 2 -21.13 14.28 -78.14
N ALA A 3 -20.62 15.37 -77.52
CA ALA A 3 -19.70 15.30 -76.41
C ALA A 3 -20.40 14.83 -75.15
N PRO A 4 -19.81 13.97 -74.32
CA PRO A 4 -20.39 13.55 -73.08
C PRO A 4 -20.33 14.69 -72.07
N LEU A 5 -21.46 15.02 -71.45
CA LEU A 5 -21.57 15.97 -70.36
C LEU A 5 -20.97 15.35 -69.10
N THR A 6 -19.88 15.88 -68.68
CA THR A 6 -19.32 15.54 -67.36
C THR A 6 -20.23 16.16 -66.28
N PRO A 7 -20.72 15.39 -65.29
CA PRO A 7 -21.51 15.93 -64.20
C PRO A 7 -20.66 16.94 -63.39
N PRO A 8 -21.25 18.02 -62.87
CA PRO A 8 -20.51 18.97 -62.03
C PRO A 8 -20.03 18.27 -60.76
N HIS A 9 -18.75 18.50 -60.43
CA HIS A 9 -18.17 18.12 -59.13
C HIS A 9 -19.00 18.78 -58.03
N GLN A 10 -19.73 17.96 -57.28
CA GLN A 10 -20.27 18.38 -56.00
C GLN A 10 -19.10 18.56 -55.02
N PRO A 11 -18.99 19.70 -54.32
CA PRO A 11 -18.03 19.84 -53.25
C PRO A 11 -18.39 18.84 -52.15
N PRO A 12 -17.41 18.31 -51.41
CA PRO A 12 -17.68 17.46 -50.27
C PRO A 12 -18.64 18.17 -49.32
N HIS A 13 -19.75 17.52 -49.00
CA HIS A 13 -20.60 17.98 -47.91
C HIS A 13 -19.80 17.79 -46.62
N ASP A 14 -19.42 18.90 -45.98
CA ASP A 14 -18.94 18.90 -44.61
C ASP A 14 -20.10 18.55 -43.68
N ASP A 15 -20.36 17.25 -43.58
CA ASP A 15 -21.28 16.72 -42.57
C ASP A 15 -20.54 16.70 -41.24
N PRO A 16 -20.94 17.52 -40.24
CA PRO A 16 -20.26 17.58 -38.92
C PRO A 16 -20.30 16.26 -38.18
N TRP A 17 -21.07 15.27 -38.64
CA TRP A 17 -21.22 13.96 -38.02
C TRP A 17 -20.51 12.84 -38.78
N GLN A 18 -19.82 13.12 -39.86
CA GLN A 18 -18.98 12.13 -40.51
C GLN A 18 -17.78 11.84 -39.65
N THR A 19 -17.66 10.59 -39.21
CA THR A 19 -16.46 10.08 -38.56
C THR A 19 -15.26 10.38 -39.44
N PRO A 20 -14.19 11.04 -38.94
CA PRO A 20 -12.98 11.26 -39.72
C PRO A 20 -12.51 9.95 -40.34
N PRO A 21 -12.03 9.93 -41.59
CA PRO A 21 -11.45 8.73 -42.14
C PRO A 21 -10.40 8.20 -41.15
N ALA A 22 -10.32 6.90 -40.98
CA ALA A 22 -9.34 6.23 -40.12
C ALA A 22 -7.90 6.40 -40.66
N GLY A 23 -7.50 7.66 -40.77
CA GLY A 23 -6.14 8.10 -40.95
C GLY A 23 -5.54 8.28 -39.56
N GLU A 24 -4.45 7.60 -39.33
CA GLU A 24 -3.60 7.55 -38.18
C GLU A 24 -3.75 8.79 -37.27
N SER A 25 -4.53 8.61 -36.20
CA SER A 25 -4.65 9.63 -35.17
C SER A 25 -3.27 9.87 -34.59
N PRO A 26 -2.67 11.08 -34.66
CA PRO A 26 -1.37 11.35 -34.07
C PRO A 26 -1.31 11.06 -32.56
N PHE A 27 -2.48 10.89 -31.94
CA PHE A 27 -2.64 10.52 -30.53
C PHE A 27 -2.41 9.03 -30.24
N TYR A 28 -2.38 8.15 -31.26
CA TYR A 28 -2.06 6.73 -31.06
C TYR A 28 -0.59 6.38 -31.29
N GLY A 29 0.21 7.36 -31.70
CA GLY A 29 1.66 7.18 -31.91
C GLY A 29 2.53 7.50 -30.69
N ALA A 30 1.97 8.03 -29.59
CA ALA A 30 2.67 7.94 -28.31
C ALA A 30 2.70 6.46 -27.98
N GLU A 31 3.85 5.80 -28.21
CA GLU A 31 4.14 4.49 -27.63
C GLU A 31 3.79 4.65 -26.14
N ALA A 32 2.61 4.15 -25.76
CA ALA A 32 2.27 3.98 -24.36
C ALA A 32 3.44 3.19 -23.80
N GLU A 33 4.31 3.86 -23.03
CA GLU A 33 5.40 3.19 -22.32
C GLU A 33 4.76 1.95 -21.73
N LYS A 34 5.07 0.79 -22.30
CA LYS A 34 4.52 -0.48 -21.83
C LYS A 34 4.95 -0.58 -20.39
N GLY A 35 4.06 -0.17 -19.50
CA GLY A 35 4.24 -0.39 -18.07
C GLY A 35 4.64 -1.84 -17.86
N PRO A 36 5.31 -2.17 -16.77
CA PRO A 36 5.75 -3.54 -16.52
C PRO A 36 4.55 -4.47 -16.70
N ASP A 37 4.78 -5.60 -17.40
CA ASP A 37 3.75 -6.61 -17.66
C ASP A 37 3.03 -6.97 -16.33
N MET A 38 1.71 -7.03 -16.34
CA MET A 38 0.86 -7.30 -15.18
C MET A 38 1.38 -8.49 -14.35
N LYS A 39 1.90 -9.54 -15.00
CA LYS A 39 2.51 -10.70 -14.32
C LYS A 39 3.73 -10.30 -13.50
N THR A 40 4.51 -9.36 -13.98
CA THR A 40 5.71 -8.86 -13.28
C THR A 40 5.31 -8.02 -12.08
N GLU A 41 4.30 -7.17 -12.20
CA GLU A 41 3.77 -6.37 -11.08
C GLU A 41 3.20 -7.25 -9.98
N VAL A 42 2.35 -8.22 -10.33
CA VAL A 42 1.78 -9.16 -9.36
C VAL A 42 2.88 -9.96 -8.66
N ARG A 43 3.86 -10.48 -9.41
CA ARG A 43 4.98 -11.19 -8.80
C ARG A 43 5.76 -10.32 -7.81
N GLN A 44 5.99 -9.06 -8.14
CA GLN A 44 6.68 -8.12 -7.25
C GLN A 44 5.85 -7.84 -5.99
N ALA A 45 4.55 -7.64 -6.14
CA ALA A 45 3.63 -7.45 -5.01
C ALA A 45 3.63 -8.66 -4.07
N VAL A 46 3.58 -9.87 -4.62
CA VAL A 46 3.65 -11.11 -3.83
C VAL A 46 4.99 -11.25 -3.10
N VAL A 47 6.11 -10.95 -3.76
CA VAL A 47 7.43 -10.99 -3.11
C VAL A 47 7.50 -9.99 -1.96
N VAL A 48 7.02 -8.76 -2.15
CA VAL A 48 6.96 -7.76 -1.07
C VAL A 48 6.05 -8.23 0.06
N MET A 49 4.86 -8.72 -0.27
CA MET A 49 3.91 -9.25 0.72
C MET A 49 4.54 -10.34 1.58
N VAL A 50 5.19 -11.33 0.96
CA VAL A 50 5.83 -12.44 1.68
C VAL A 50 7.02 -11.94 2.51
N ALA A 51 7.88 -11.09 1.96
CA ALA A 51 9.02 -10.55 2.68
C ALA A 51 8.59 -9.76 3.93
N VAL A 52 7.57 -8.91 3.80
CA VAL A 52 7.01 -8.14 4.92
C VAL A 52 6.32 -9.05 5.93
N ALA A 53 5.58 -10.08 5.49
CA ALA A 53 4.97 -11.06 6.38
C ALA A 53 6.03 -11.83 7.20
N VAL A 54 7.16 -12.20 6.61
CA VAL A 54 8.27 -12.87 7.29
C VAL A 54 8.91 -11.97 8.35
N LEU A 55 8.99 -10.65 8.12
CA LEU A 55 9.44 -9.70 9.15
C LEU A 55 8.55 -9.72 10.41
N GLY A 56 7.32 -10.23 10.31
CA GLY A 56 6.45 -10.48 11.44
C GLY A 56 7.05 -11.41 12.50
N LEU A 57 7.90 -12.36 12.10
CA LEU A 57 8.64 -13.20 13.05
C LEU A 57 9.55 -12.35 13.95
N ALA A 58 10.29 -11.42 13.37
CA ALA A 58 11.16 -10.52 14.11
C ALA A 58 10.37 -9.61 15.06
N LEU A 59 9.26 -9.05 14.60
CA LEU A 59 8.38 -8.24 15.45
C LEU A 59 7.82 -9.07 16.60
N GLY A 60 7.35 -10.29 16.35
CA GLY A 60 6.81 -11.17 17.38
C GLY A 60 7.85 -11.54 18.45
N LEU A 61 9.09 -11.83 18.05
CA LEU A 61 10.20 -12.08 18.96
C LEU A 61 10.57 -10.83 19.79
N LEU A 62 10.59 -9.65 19.14
CA LEU A 62 10.84 -8.39 19.84
C LEU A 62 9.72 -8.10 20.85
N TRP A 63 8.46 -8.30 20.47
CA TRP A 63 7.34 -8.12 21.37
C TRP A 63 7.42 -9.10 22.55
N LEU A 64 7.75 -10.37 22.30
CA LEU A 64 7.96 -11.36 23.34
C LEU A 64 9.06 -10.95 24.34
N TRP A 65 10.08 -10.27 23.87
CA TRP A 65 11.21 -9.85 24.70
C TRP A 65 10.98 -8.52 25.42
N LEU A 66 10.32 -7.55 24.78
CA LEU A 66 10.13 -6.19 25.29
C LEU A 66 8.82 -6.00 26.07
N ALA A 67 7.79 -6.83 25.81
CA ALA A 67 6.50 -6.63 26.45
C ALA A 67 6.57 -6.83 27.98
N PRO A 68 6.04 -5.89 28.76
CA PRO A 68 5.87 -6.06 30.20
C PRO A 68 5.04 -7.30 30.52
N ARG A 69 5.39 -7.99 31.59
CA ARG A 69 4.73 -9.22 32.02
C ARG A 69 3.82 -8.93 33.19
N THR A 70 2.53 -9.26 33.08
CA THR A 70 1.57 -9.13 34.17
C THR A 70 1.88 -10.17 35.25
N PRO A 71 2.20 -9.77 36.50
CA PRO A 71 2.52 -10.71 37.57
C PRO A 71 1.24 -11.29 38.17
N LEU A 72 1.19 -12.61 38.26
CA LEU A 72 0.12 -13.37 38.92
C LEU A 72 0.62 -14.02 40.21
N ILE A 73 -0.29 -14.27 41.12
CA ILE A 73 -0.03 -15.00 42.37
C ILE A 73 -1.19 -15.97 42.66
N SER A 74 -0.88 -17.13 43.22
CA SER A 74 -1.87 -18.15 43.62
C SER A 74 -1.90 -18.35 45.14
N ASP A 75 -3.11 -18.56 45.68
CA ASP A 75 -3.36 -18.90 47.08
C ASP A 75 -3.75 -20.40 47.30
N GLU A 76 -3.58 -21.28 46.31
CA GLU A 76 -4.01 -22.69 46.20
C GLU A 76 -5.45 -22.86 45.70
N THR A 77 -6.33 -21.89 45.89
CA THR A 77 -7.76 -21.98 45.51
C THR A 77 -8.04 -21.20 44.23
N ALA A 78 -7.36 -20.10 44.04
CA ALA A 78 -7.53 -19.21 42.90
C ALA A 78 -6.22 -18.52 42.50
N VAL A 79 -6.22 -17.97 41.29
CA VAL A 79 -5.14 -17.14 40.76
C VAL A 79 -5.61 -15.71 40.70
N PHE A 80 -4.81 -14.78 41.23
CA PHE A 80 -5.09 -13.36 41.31
C PHE A 80 -4.00 -12.55 40.62
N LEU A 81 -4.35 -11.36 40.18
CA LEU A 81 -3.37 -10.35 39.84
C LEU A 81 -2.61 -9.96 41.13
N LYS A 82 -1.28 -9.94 41.05
CA LYS A 82 -0.46 -9.47 42.19
C LYS A 82 -0.66 -7.99 42.45
N ASP A 83 -0.84 -7.23 41.36
CA ASP A 83 -1.20 -5.82 41.38
C ASP A 83 -2.47 -5.63 40.57
N THR A 84 -3.56 -5.22 41.23
CA THR A 84 -4.85 -5.01 40.59
C THR A 84 -4.93 -3.67 39.87
N GLU A 85 -4.01 -2.75 40.14
CA GLU A 85 -3.90 -1.43 39.48
C GLU A 85 -2.77 -1.41 38.43
N GLY A 86 -2.11 -2.56 38.21
CA GLY A 86 -1.01 -2.68 37.27
C GLY A 86 -1.43 -2.48 35.81
N GLU A 87 -0.68 -1.68 35.08
CA GLU A 87 -0.94 -1.34 33.69
C GLU A 87 -0.18 -2.24 32.68
N GLU A 88 0.42 -3.32 33.15
CA GLU A 88 1.31 -4.17 32.33
C GLU A 88 0.60 -4.75 31.11
N ALA A 89 -0.69 -5.10 31.24
CA ALA A 89 -1.48 -5.62 30.13
C ALA A 89 -1.68 -4.56 29.03
N ILE A 90 -1.95 -3.32 29.42
CA ILE A 90 -2.09 -2.18 28.50
C ILE A 90 -0.73 -1.84 27.90
N ALA A 91 0.33 -1.86 28.72
CA ALA A 91 1.69 -1.59 28.28
C ALA A 91 2.20 -2.67 27.30
N ALA A 92 1.79 -3.93 27.45
CA ALA A 92 2.11 -5.00 26.48
C ALA A 92 1.43 -4.73 25.11
N ASP A 93 0.17 -4.31 25.08
CA ASP A 93 -0.53 -3.91 23.87
C ASP A 93 0.12 -2.66 23.25
N GLY A 94 0.48 -1.66 24.07
CA GLY A 94 1.19 -0.46 23.63
C GLY A 94 2.56 -0.77 23.02
N THR A 95 3.30 -1.68 23.62
CA THR A 95 4.59 -2.16 23.07
C THR A 95 4.40 -2.78 21.69
N PHE A 96 3.40 -3.65 21.53
CA PHE A 96 3.07 -4.22 20.20
C PHE A 96 2.74 -3.13 19.19
N LEU A 97 1.90 -2.17 19.56
CA LEU A 97 1.49 -1.05 18.70
C LEU A 97 2.70 -0.25 18.23
N LEU A 98 3.60 0.15 19.14
CA LEU A 98 4.78 0.95 18.80
C LEU A 98 5.74 0.18 17.88
N LEU A 99 5.96 -1.11 18.16
CA LEU A 99 6.76 -1.96 17.29
C LEU A 99 6.12 -2.10 15.91
N ALA A 100 4.81 -2.32 15.83
CA ALA A 100 4.09 -2.44 14.57
C ALA A 100 4.17 -1.13 13.74
N LEU A 101 4.06 0.04 14.38
CA LEU A 101 4.25 1.32 13.70
C LEU A 101 5.68 1.48 13.16
N ALA A 102 6.69 1.13 13.96
CA ALA A 102 8.10 1.20 13.55
C ALA A 102 8.38 0.26 12.37
N PHE A 103 7.94 -1.00 12.44
CA PHE A 103 8.10 -1.96 11.35
C PHE A 103 7.33 -1.54 10.10
N GLY A 104 6.16 -0.92 10.25
CA GLY A 104 5.39 -0.34 9.15
C GLY A 104 6.17 0.75 8.44
N ALA A 105 6.72 1.71 9.18
CA ALA A 105 7.53 2.79 8.64
C ALA A 105 8.79 2.26 7.94
N VAL A 106 9.53 1.36 8.58
CA VAL A 106 10.76 0.77 8.02
C VAL A 106 10.46 -0.02 6.74
N SER A 107 9.41 -0.87 6.74
CA SER A 107 9.04 -1.63 5.54
C SER A 107 8.63 -0.71 4.38
N ALA A 108 7.91 0.39 4.64
CA ALA A 108 7.56 1.37 3.63
C ALA A 108 8.79 2.07 3.03
N VAL A 109 9.73 2.50 3.89
CA VAL A 109 11.00 3.12 3.43
C VAL A 109 11.78 2.12 2.56
N LEU A 110 11.94 0.89 2.99
CA LEU A 110 12.65 -0.13 2.23
C LEU A 110 11.99 -0.38 0.87
N VAL A 111 10.67 -0.58 0.85
CA VAL A 111 9.93 -0.78 -0.40
C VAL A 111 10.08 0.43 -1.31
N PHE A 112 9.97 1.64 -0.80
CA PHE A 112 10.16 2.87 -1.58
C PHE A 112 11.58 2.97 -2.16
N LEU A 113 12.62 2.67 -1.40
CA LEU A 113 14.01 2.73 -1.86
C LEU A 113 14.29 1.74 -3.00
N PHE A 114 13.73 0.53 -2.90
CA PHE A 114 13.95 -0.51 -3.90
C PHE A 114 12.99 -0.41 -5.11
N ARG A 115 11.83 0.25 -4.96
CA ARG A 115 10.73 0.23 -5.93
C ARG A 115 9.99 1.56 -6.04
N ARG A 116 10.73 2.64 -6.34
CA ARG A 116 10.16 4.02 -6.47
C ARG A 116 9.03 4.16 -7.49
N ARG A 117 8.97 3.27 -8.50
CA ARG A 117 7.94 3.24 -9.55
C ARG A 117 6.95 2.10 -9.36
N GLY A 118 6.67 1.73 -8.13
CA GLY A 118 5.71 0.66 -7.83
C GLY A 118 4.27 1.11 -8.07
N GLY A 119 3.51 0.31 -8.83
CA GLY A 119 2.08 0.54 -9.06
C GLY A 119 1.19 0.17 -7.87
N ILE A 120 -0.12 0.23 -8.08
CA ILE A 120 -1.15 -0.10 -7.07
C ILE A 120 -0.94 -1.49 -6.47
N ALA A 121 -0.51 -2.46 -7.29
CA ALA A 121 -0.24 -3.84 -6.86
C ALA A 121 0.83 -3.91 -5.75
N LEU A 122 1.87 -3.06 -5.82
CA LEU A 122 2.93 -3.02 -4.81
C LEU A 122 2.42 -2.48 -3.48
N VAL A 123 1.60 -1.43 -3.52
CA VAL A 123 0.98 -0.84 -2.31
C VAL A 123 0.05 -1.85 -1.64
N ALA A 124 -0.76 -2.57 -2.44
CA ALA A 124 -1.61 -3.64 -1.94
C ALA A 124 -0.77 -4.78 -1.31
N GLY A 125 0.33 -5.18 -1.96
CA GLY A 125 1.28 -6.16 -1.42
C GLY A 125 1.90 -5.73 -0.09
N LEU A 126 2.27 -4.46 0.04
CA LEU A 126 2.81 -3.89 1.28
C LEU A 126 1.76 -3.87 2.41
N ALA A 127 0.53 -3.46 2.12
CA ALA A 127 -0.56 -3.42 3.08
C ALA A 127 -0.95 -4.82 3.58
N LEU A 128 -1.15 -5.76 2.65
CA LEU A 128 -1.46 -7.15 2.98
C LEU A 128 -0.29 -7.84 3.71
N GLY A 129 0.94 -7.58 3.28
CA GLY A 129 2.14 -8.07 3.94
C GLY A 129 2.27 -7.56 5.37
N GLY A 130 1.98 -6.27 5.61
CA GLY A 130 1.96 -5.68 6.95
C GLY A 130 0.89 -6.30 7.86
N LEU A 131 -0.31 -6.54 7.32
CA LEU A 131 -1.38 -7.21 8.07
C LEU A 131 -1.02 -8.65 8.42
N LEU A 132 -0.54 -9.42 7.44
CA LEU A 132 -0.08 -10.79 7.67
C LEU A 132 1.09 -10.83 8.65
N GLY A 133 2.06 -9.91 8.52
CA GLY A 133 3.19 -9.77 9.43
C GLY A 133 2.75 -9.48 10.86
N ALA A 134 1.77 -8.59 11.06
CA ALA A 134 1.20 -8.32 12.38
C ALA A 134 0.51 -9.56 12.98
N VAL A 135 -0.23 -10.32 12.17
CA VAL A 135 -0.87 -11.58 12.61
C VAL A 135 0.19 -12.63 12.96
N VAL A 136 1.22 -12.79 12.15
CA VAL A 136 2.35 -13.69 12.43
C VAL A 136 3.02 -13.28 13.73
N ALA A 137 3.32 -12.00 13.92
CA ALA A 137 3.93 -11.46 15.12
C ALA A 137 3.10 -11.75 16.38
N TRP A 138 1.80 -11.50 16.32
CA TRP A 138 0.88 -11.82 17.40
C TRP A 138 0.91 -13.32 17.73
N ARG A 139 0.84 -14.20 16.71
CA ARG A 139 0.87 -15.65 16.92
C ARG A 139 2.19 -16.14 17.52
N VAL A 140 3.30 -15.62 17.03
CA VAL A 140 4.65 -15.94 17.57
C VAL A 140 4.74 -15.51 19.04
N GLY A 141 4.33 -14.29 19.38
CA GLY A 141 4.36 -13.81 20.76
C GLY A 141 3.50 -14.64 21.71
N VAL A 142 2.31 -15.08 21.27
CA VAL A 142 1.43 -15.93 22.07
C VAL A 142 1.96 -17.36 22.19
N TRP A 143 2.46 -17.97 21.09
CA TRP A 143 2.92 -19.36 21.11
C TRP A 143 4.23 -19.57 21.86
N PHE A 144 5.14 -18.63 21.80
CA PHE A 144 6.42 -18.68 22.51
C PHE A 144 6.40 -17.91 23.84
N GLY A 145 5.25 -17.34 24.21
CA GLY A 145 5.03 -16.66 25.48
C GLY A 145 4.94 -17.64 26.66
N PRO A 146 4.70 -17.11 27.88
CA PRO A 146 4.44 -17.92 29.06
C PRO A 146 3.25 -18.86 28.87
N GLU A 147 3.25 -19.94 29.66
CA GLU A 147 2.24 -20.99 29.57
C GLU A 147 0.80 -20.45 29.60
N ALA A 148 -0.01 -20.93 28.64
CA ALA A 148 -1.38 -20.48 28.48
C ALA A 148 -2.32 -21.01 29.58
N ASP A 149 -2.02 -22.21 30.12
CA ASP A 149 -2.77 -22.78 31.24
C ASP A 149 -2.28 -22.20 32.58
N VAL A 150 -2.88 -21.07 32.94
CA VAL A 150 -2.57 -20.33 34.18
C VAL A 150 -2.79 -21.21 35.42
N VAL A 151 -3.79 -22.10 35.43
CA VAL A 151 -4.13 -22.96 36.58
C VAL A 151 -3.09 -24.05 36.73
N ALA A 152 -2.70 -24.71 35.64
CA ALA A 152 -1.65 -25.74 35.69
C ALA A 152 -0.33 -25.10 36.14
N HIS A 153 0.01 -23.92 35.59
CA HIS A 153 1.23 -23.21 35.97
C HIS A 153 1.22 -22.81 37.46
N ALA A 154 0.12 -22.28 37.96
CA ALA A 154 -0.03 -21.92 39.38
C ALA A 154 0.18 -23.13 40.32
N ARG A 155 -0.34 -24.31 39.95
CA ARG A 155 -0.13 -25.55 40.72
C ARG A 155 1.33 -26.01 40.68
N ALA A 156 2.00 -25.82 39.56
CA ALA A 156 3.40 -26.23 39.39
C ALA A 156 4.36 -25.36 40.21
N VAL A 157 4.12 -24.05 40.28
CA VAL A 157 4.99 -23.09 41.00
C VAL A 157 4.68 -23.03 42.50
N GLY A 158 3.44 -23.36 42.92
CA GLY A 158 3.04 -23.41 44.32
C GLY A 158 2.50 -22.11 44.89
N LYS A 159 2.02 -22.19 46.15
CA LYS A 159 1.39 -21.08 46.87
C LYS A 159 2.32 -19.89 47.10
N GLY A 160 1.82 -18.71 46.87
CA GLY A 160 2.53 -17.46 47.16
C GLY A 160 3.66 -17.10 46.20
N VAL A 161 3.92 -17.96 45.21
CA VAL A 161 4.96 -17.69 44.19
C VAL A 161 4.39 -16.82 43.08
N THR A 162 5.13 -15.76 42.72
CA THR A 162 4.75 -14.88 41.61
C THR A 162 5.20 -15.51 40.29
N PHE A 163 4.31 -15.56 39.32
CA PHE A 163 4.60 -16.01 37.94
C PHE A 163 3.98 -15.06 36.90
N ALA A 164 4.44 -15.17 35.65
CA ALA A 164 3.98 -14.30 34.58
C ALA A 164 2.68 -14.82 33.95
N ALA A 165 1.74 -13.93 33.69
CA ALA A 165 0.56 -14.23 32.89
C ALA A 165 0.94 -14.56 31.44
N PRO A 166 0.10 -15.31 30.72
CA PRO A 166 0.26 -15.53 29.27
C PRO A 166 0.30 -14.18 28.55
N LEU A 167 1.19 -14.07 27.57
CA LEU A 167 1.23 -12.88 26.72
C LEU A 167 0.01 -12.88 25.79
N GLN A 168 -0.79 -11.82 25.88
CA GLN A 168 -1.99 -11.68 25.07
C GLN A 168 -2.03 -10.28 24.46
N LEU A 169 -2.54 -10.19 23.24
CA LEU A 169 -2.88 -8.92 22.61
C LEU A 169 -4.39 -8.69 22.80
N ASN A 170 -4.77 -7.82 23.71
CA ASN A 170 -6.16 -7.52 24.02
C ASN A 170 -6.75 -6.54 22.99
N ALA A 171 -5.98 -5.51 22.64
CA ALA A 171 -6.34 -4.52 21.63
C ALA A 171 -6.09 -5.05 20.20
N LYS A 172 -6.99 -5.89 19.68
CA LYS A 172 -6.84 -6.48 18.32
C LYS A 172 -6.69 -5.44 17.21
N GLY A 173 -7.19 -4.23 17.41
CA GLY A 173 -6.99 -3.10 16.48
C GLY A 173 -5.52 -2.75 16.27
N ALA A 174 -4.62 -3.08 17.20
CA ALA A 174 -3.18 -2.88 17.06
C ALA A 174 -2.58 -3.65 15.87
N LEU A 175 -3.23 -4.72 15.38
CA LEU A 175 -2.82 -5.45 14.18
C LEU A 175 -2.86 -4.58 12.91
N LEU A 176 -3.69 -3.53 12.89
CA LEU A 176 -3.78 -2.59 11.79
C LEU A 176 -2.69 -1.51 11.81
N ALA A 177 -1.96 -1.37 12.92
CA ALA A 177 -0.94 -0.33 13.06
C ALA A 177 0.17 -0.45 12.00
N TRP A 178 0.63 -1.67 11.73
CA TRP A 178 1.64 -1.92 10.71
C TRP A 178 1.19 -1.51 9.30
N PRO A 179 0.09 -2.07 8.74
CA PRO A 179 -0.33 -1.69 7.39
C PRO A 179 -0.67 -0.20 7.28
N ILE A 180 -1.28 0.41 8.31
CA ILE A 180 -1.60 1.85 8.31
C ILE A 180 -0.31 2.67 8.26
N ALA A 181 0.65 2.41 9.14
CA ALA A 181 1.93 3.11 9.14
C ALA A 181 2.68 2.93 7.80
N ALA A 182 2.69 1.71 7.27
CA ALA A 182 3.33 1.42 6.00
C ALA A 182 2.70 2.20 4.84
N MET A 183 1.36 2.26 4.77
CA MET A 183 0.65 3.01 3.74
C MET A 183 0.88 4.52 3.88
N VAL A 184 0.77 5.08 5.09
CA VAL A 184 0.96 6.51 5.32
C VAL A 184 2.38 6.95 4.96
N VAL A 185 3.39 6.20 5.43
CA VAL A 185 4.79 6.52 5.14
C VAL A 185 5.09 6.35 3.65
N HIS A 186 4.60 5.27 3.02
CA HIS A 186 4.83 5.03 1.59
C HIS A 186 4.19 6.12 0.72
N LEU A 187 2.95 6.52 1.02
CA LEU A 187 2.26 7.61 0.32
C LEU A 187 2.98 8.95 0.51
N ALA A 188 3.42 9.25 1.74
CA ALA A 188 4.18 10.47 2.01
C ALA A 188 5.50 10.50 1.22
N LEU A 189 6.25 9.39 1.20
CA LEU A 189 7.48 9.28 0.41
C LEU A 189 7.22 9.41 -1.09
N THR A 190 6.15 8.81 -1.59
CA THR A 190 5.77 8.90 -3.00
C THR A 190 5.35 10.33 -3.37
N ALA A 191 4.60 11.01 -2.51
CA ALA A 191 4.19 12.40 -2.74
C ALA A 191 5.38 13.38 -2.73
N LEU A 192 6.38 13.14 -1.85
CA LEU A 192 7.52 14.04 -1.71
C LEU A 192 8.65 13.76 -2.71
N PHE A 193 8.90 12.49 -3.01
CA PHE A 193 10.08 12.03 -3.76
C PHE A 193 9.74 11.12 -4.95
N GLY A 194 8.45 10.91 -5.24
CA GLY A 194 8.01 10.13 -6.38
C GLY A 194 8.34 10.81 -7.71
N PRO A 195 8.39 10.03 -8.82
CA PRO A 195 8.52 10.58 -10.16
C PRO A 195 7.31 11.51 -10.42
N ARG A 196 7.60 12.69 -10.95
CA ARG A 196 6.56 13.61 -11.44
C ARG A 196 6.32 13.28 -12.90
N ASP A 197 5.07 13.08 -13.29
CA ASP A 197 4.70 13.00 -14.69
C ASP A 197 4.99 14.34 -15.35
N PRO A 198 5.54 14.36 -16.58
CA PRO A 198 5.69 15.59 -17.34
C PRO A 198 4.31 16.26 -17.47
N GLU A 199 4.20 17.51 -17.08
CA GLU A 199 2.96 18.26 -17.33
C GLU A 199 2.73 18.34 -18.85
N PRO A 200 1.53 18.00 -19.35
CA PRO A 200 1.19 18.21 -20.74
C PRO A 200 1.42 19.68 -21.09
N ARG A 201 2.33 19.96 -22.01
CA ARG A 201 2.53 21.32 -22.49
C ARG A 201 1.36 21.68 -23.38
N TRP A 202 0.85 22.91 -23.22
CA TRP A 202 -0.21 23.43 -24.09
C TRP A 202 0.17 23.36 -25.56
N ASP A 203 1.46 23.42 -25.87
CA ASP A 203 2.03 23.27 -27.22
C ASP A 203 1.83 21.88 -27.83
N ASP A 204 1.61 20.84 -27.00
CA ASP A 204 1.37 19.47 -27.47
C ASP A 204 -0.03 19.27 -28.05
N TRP A 205 -0.92 20.26 -27.87
CA TRP A 205 -2.29 20.18 -28.37
C TRP A 205 -2.42 20.62 -29.84
N GLY A 206 -1.31 21.00 -30.50
CA GLY A 206 -1.28 21.45 -31.87
C GLY A 206 -2.02 22.80 -32.11
N PRO A 207 -1.94 23.36 -33.27
CA PRO A 207 -2.72 24.56 -33.60
C PRO A 207 -4.22 24.23 -33.49
N SER A 208 -4.92 25.00 -32.65
CA SER A 208 -6.37 24.87 -32.49
C SER A 208 -7.04 24.89 -33.87
N PRO A 209 -7.97 23.95 -34.18
CA PRO A 209 -8.78 24.06 -35.40
C PRO A 209 -9.60 25.37 -35.48
N TYR A 210 -9.71 26.08 -34.34
CA TYR A 210 -10.37 27.37 -34.20
C TYR A 210 -9.39 28.52 -33.99
N GLY A 211 -8.10 28.33 -34.31
CA GLY A 211 -7.12 29.42 -34.34
C GLY A 211 -7.55 30.49 -35.37
N PRO A 212 -7.23 31.78 -35.16
CA PRO A 212 -7.53 32.83 -36.14
C PRO A 212 -6.92 32.42 -37.48
N ALA A 213 -7.71 32.52 -38.52
CA ALA A 213 -7.26 32.28 -39.90
C ALA A 213 -6.01 33.13 -40.19
N PRO A 214 -5.04 32.62 -40.98
CA PRO A 214 -3.86 33.38 -41.34
C PRO A 214 -4.29 34.70 -42.00
N GLU A 215 -3.82 35.81 -41.46
CA GLU A 215 -4.18 37.15 -41.86
C GLU A 215 -3.60 37.57 -43.23
N ASP A 216 -2.93 36.66 -43.94
CA ASP A 216 -2.19 36.89 -45.18
C ASP A 216 -2.93 36.52 -46.49
N ALA A 217 -4.26 36.40 -46.43
CA ALA A 217 -5.03 36.30 -47.66
C ALA A 217 -5.44 37.69 -48.15
N THR A 218 -4.48 38.54 -48.44
CA THR A 218 -4.73 39.73 -49.28
C THR A 218 -4.99 39.26 -50.73
N PRO A 219 -6.19 39.44 -51.29
CA PRO A 219 -6.39 39.11 -52.68
C PRO A 219 -5.67 40.18 -53.52
N ASP A 220 -4.69 39.72 -54.35
CA ASP A 220 -4.19 40.55 -55.44
C ASP A 220 -5.37 41.05 -56.27
N ARG A 221 -5.60 42.36 -56.23
CA ARG A 221 -6.52 43.00 -57.13
C ARG A 221 -5.82 43.36 -58.48
N PRO A 222 -6.48 43.12 -59.61
CA PRO A 222 -5.97 43.42 -60.95
C PRO A 222 -5.75 44.87 -61.22
#